data_deb98433e28687d2ca03d89de26b93c2
#
_entry.id   deb98433e28687d2ca03d89de26b93c2
#
_cell.length_a   1.000
_cell.length_b   1.000
_cell.length_c   1.000
_cell.angle_alpha   90.00
_cell.angle_beta   90.00
_cell.angle_gamma   90.00
#
_symmetry.space_group_name_H-M   'P 1'
#
loop_
_entity.id
_entity.type
_entity.pdbx_description
1 polymer ?
#
loop_
_entity_poly.entity_id
_entity_poly.type
_entity_poly.pdbx_seq_one_letter_code
_entity_poly.pdbx_strand_id
1 'polypeptide(L)'
;RKSVAKDRYGVADFICPTHELRSKFMPEYVIWMNTIEEGRFEDTNKLFEAPTGMVDVEITAEDWWTDDAIEHFARLIAVDIKDSEFQPKLPVTQMLGRFQPFHDGHRELFKRALAKHGQVAIMVRDMPVTEDNPWQVDDICKNIEIELSEYAGKFRCYSVPNIMNITYGRGVGYKIEEEVLDEQTQEISATKIRKQMRKDGTL
;
A
#
# COMPACT_ATOMS: atom_id res chain seq x y z
N ARG A 1 -5.07 14.70 10.07
CA ARG A 1 -5.67 13.36 10.28
C ARG A 1 -5.70 13.08 11.78
N LYS A 2 -6.89 12.89 12.37
CA LYS A 2 -6.98 12.25 13.68
C LYS A 2 -6.67 10.78 13.46
N SER A 3 -5.68 10.22 14.16
CA SER A 3 -5.41 8.79 14.11
C SER A 3 -6.68 8.03 14.48
N VAL A 4 -7.14 7.18 13.56
CA VAL A 4 -8.21 6.22 13.88
C VAL A 4 -7.59 5.21 14.84
N ALA A 5 -8.25 4.96 15.97
CA ALA A 5 -7.76 3.98 16.95
C ALA A 5 -7.68 2.60 16.26
N LYS A 6 -6.67 1.79 16.64
CA LYS A 6 -6.54 0.41 16.17
C LYS A 6 -7.91 -0.29 16.25
N ASP A 7 -8.28 -0.99 15.18
CA ASP A 7 -9.55 -1.72 15.03
C ASP A 7 -10.81 -0.86 14.79
N ARG A 8 -10.65 0.36 14.25
CA ARG A 8 -11.78 1.21 13.81
C ARG A 8 -11.56 1.74 12.42
N TYR A 9 -12.62 1.72 11.61
CA TYR A 9 -12.65 2.35 10.30
C TYR A 9 -13.08 3.82 10.44
N GLY A 10 -12.42 4.71 9.70
CA GLY A 10 -12.85 6.08 9.53
C GLY A 10 -13.68 6.19 8.25
N VAL A 11 -14.97 6.45 8.38
CA VAL A 11 -15.83 6.72 7.23
C VAL A 11 -15.86 8.23 6.98
N ALA A 12 -15.64 8.65 5.73
CA ALA A 12 -15.82 10.02 5.28
C ALA A 12 -16.88 10.04 4.19
N ASP A 13 -18.00 10.72 4.47
CA ASP A 13 -19.08 10.98 3.53
C ASP A 13 -19.03 12.46 3.17
N PHE A 14 -18.65 12.77 1.92
CA PHE A 14 -18.55 14.13 1.43
C PHE A 14 -18.49 14.20 -0.09
N ILE A 15 -18.86 15.33 -0.63
CA ILE A 15 -18.77 15.58 -2.06
C ILE A 15 -17.30 15.78 -2.44
N CYS A 16 -16.80 14.91 -3.31
CA CYS A 16 -15.44 14.96 -3.85
C CYS A 16 -15.51 14.90 -5.38
N PRO A 17 -15.85 16.03 -6.06
CA PRO A 17 -16.36 15.99 -7.42
C PRO A 17 -15.30 15.67 -8.46
N THR A 18 -14.03 15.94 -8.22
CA THR A 18 -12.97 15.74 -9.21
C THR A 18 -12.02 14.62 -8.84
N HIS A 19 -11.40 14.00 -9.86
CA HIS A 19 -10.37 12.99 -9.68
C HIS A 19 -9.18 13.51 -8.83
N GLU A 20 -8.77 14.76 -9.05
CA GLU A 20 -7.68 15.38 -8.31
C GLU A 20 -7.96 15.46 -6.80
N LEU A 21 -9.19 15.87 -6.43
CA LEU A 21 -9.58 15.96 -5.02
C LEU A 21 -9.63 14.58 -4.36
N ARG A 22 -10.17 13.57 -5.06
CA ARG A 22 -10.20 12.18 -4.58
C ARG A 22 -8.78 11.64 -4.36
N SER A 23 -7.89 11.86 -5.31
CA SER A 23 -6.48 11.44 -5.20
C SER A 23 -5.76 12.09 -4.02
N LYS A 24 -6.04 13.38 -3.74
CA LYS A 24 -5.48 14.08 -2.57
C LYS A 24 -6.00 13.57 -1.23
N PHE A 25 -7.21 13.03 -1.21
CA PHE A 25 -7.79 12.44 0.00
C PHE A 25 -7.13 11.11 0.36
N MET A 26 -6.65 10.35 -0.63
CA MET A 26 -6.01 9.04 -0.50
C MET A 26 -6.85 8.07 0.37
N PRO A 27 -8.05 7.70 -0.07
CA PRO A 27 -8.86 6.71 0.64
C PRO A 27 -8.22 5.32 0.51
N GLU A 28 -8.40 4.49 1.52
CA GLU A 28 -8.00 3.07 1.48
C GLU A 28 -9.06 2.20 0.81
N TYR A 29 -10.32 2.68 0.79
CA TYR A 29 -11.47 2.01 0.17
C TYR A 29 -12.46 3.05 -0.32
N VAL A 30 -12.96 2.90 -1.53
CA VAL A 30 -13.87 3.83 -2.18
C VAL A 30 -15.20 3.15 -2.49
N ILE A 31 -16.27 3.66 -1.90
CA ILE A 31 -17.64 3.29 -2.23
C ILE A 31 -18.25 4.43 -3.03
N TRP A 32 -18.64 4.15 -4.26
CA TRP A 32 -19.34 5.13 -5.08
C TRP A 32 -20.85 4.89 -5.03
N MET A 33 -21.57 5.87 -4.48
CA MET A 33 -23.02 5.89 -4.46
C MET A 33 -23.53 6.48 -5.79
N ASN A 34 -23.68 5.63 -6.82
CA ASN A 34 -24.18 6.01 -8.14
C ASN A 34 -25.70 5.80 -8.21
N THR A 35 -26.43 6.47 -7.32
CA THR A 35 -27.87 6.28 -7.12
C THR A 35 -28.74 7.33 -7.79
N ILE A 36 -28.15 8.41 -8.31
CA ILE A 36 -28.84 9.51 -9.00
C ILE A 36 -27.99 10.00 -10.17
N GLU A 37 -28.65 10.38 -11.28
CA GLU A 37 -27.96 10.95 -12.44
C GLU A 37 -27.53 12.43 -12.19
N GLU A 38 -28.38 13.19 -11.53
CA GLU A 38 -28.11 14.60 -11.19
C GLU A 38 -28.48 14.89 -9.74
N GLY A 39 -27.55 15.48 -9.00
CA GLY A 39 -27.81 16.01 -7.67
C GLY A 39 -28.54 17.37 -7.74
N ARG A 40 -29.08 17.81 -6.61
CA ARG A 40 -29.81 19.10 -6.50
C ARG A 40 -28.95 20.36 -6.62
N PHE A 41 -27.63 20.20 -6.72
CA PHE A 41 -26.68 21.32 -6.82
C PHE A 41 -26.05 21.36 -8.22
N GLU A 42 -26.52 22.24 -9.09
CA GLU A 42 -26.06 22.34 -10.48
C GLU A 42 -24.56 22.68 -10.63
N ASP A 43 -24.01 23.46 -9.73
CA ASP A 43 -22.60 23.84 -9.71
C ASP A 43 -21.71 22.61 -9.43
N THR A 44 -22.14 21.74 -8.54
CA THR A 44 -21.46 20.47 -8.26
C THR A 44 -21.59 19.48 -9.40
N ASN A 45 -22.78 19.34 -10.00
CA ASN A 45 -23.03 18.46 -11.14
C ASN A 45 -22.11 18.80 -12.32
N LYS A 46 -21.86 20.10 -12.58
CA LYS A 46 -20.98 20.56 -13.66
C LYS A 46 -19.49 20.21 -13.43
N LEU A 47 -19.09 20.03 -12.18
CA LEU A 47 -17.71 19.71 -11.80
C LEU A 47 -17.50 18.22 -11.57
N PHE A 48 -18.58 17.44 -11.54
CA PHE A 48 -18.49 16.03 -11.20
C PHE A 48 -17.85 15.21 -12.33
N GLU A 49 -16.79 14.54 -11.98
CA GLU A 49 -16.11 13.52 -12.80
C GLU A 49 -16.40 12.15 -12.20
N ALA A 50 -17.00 11.25 -12.98
CA ALA A 50 -17.25 9.88 -12.51
C ALA A 50 -15.93 9.21 -12.07
N PRO A 51 -15.89 8.54 -10.90
CA PRO A 51 -14.66 7.98 -10.34
C PRO A 51 -14.24 6.67 -11.03
N THR A 52 -14.02 6.73 -12.34
CA THR A 52 -13.60 5.57 -13.14
C THR A 52 -12.22 5.07 -12.72
N GLY A 53 -12.10 3.76 -12.44
CA GLY A 53 -10.81 3.10 -12.13
C GLY A 53 -10.30 3.28 -10.70
N MET A 54 -11.07 3.92 -9.80
CA MET A 54 -10.70 4.13 -8.39
C MET A 54 -11.87 3.78 -7.44
N VAL A 55 -12.70 2.82 -7.83
CA VAL A 55 -13.89 2.41 -7.06
C VAL A 55 -13.76 0.96 -6.70
N ASP A 56 -13.88 0.67 -5.42
CA ASP A 56 -13.88 -0.71 -4.91
C ASP A 56 -15.30 -1.30 -4.97
N VAL A 57 -16.31 -0.48 -4.66
CA VAL A 57 -17.73 -0.85 -4.77
C VAL A 57 -18.55 0.29 -5.36
N GLU A 58 -19.34 0.00 -6.38
CA GLU A 58 -20.37 0.89 -6.93
C GLU A 58 -21.73 0.41 -6.47
N ILE A 59 -22.53 1.32 -5.91
CA ILE A 59 -23.92 1.08 -5.50
C ILE A 59 -24.85 1.90 -6.41
N THR A 60 -25.67 1.22 -7.19
CA THR A 60 -26.59 1.85 -8.15
C THR A 60 -27.96 2.13 -7.53
N ALA A 61 -28.81 2.85 -8.26
CA ALA A 61 -30.19 3.11 -7.83
C ALA A 61 -31.04 1.82 -7.69
N GLU A 62 -30.69 0.76 -8.42
CA GLU A 62 -31.38 -0.53 -8.36
C GLU A 62 -31.02 -1.30 -7.09
N ASP A 63 -29.81 -1.08 -6.54
CA ASP A 63 -29.29 -1.78 -5.37
C ASP A 63 -29.71 -1.15 -4.04
N TRP A 64 -30.06 0.13 -4.06
CA TRP A 64 -30.10 1.01 -2.88
C TRP A 64 -31.27 0.77 -1.91
N TRP A 65 -32.43 0.24 -2.37
CA TRP A 65 -33.67 0.39 -1.63
C TRP A 65 -34.14 -0.84 -0.82
N THR A 66 -33.35 -1.88 -0.71
CA THR A 66 -33.74 -3.06 0.07
C THR A 66 -32.85 -3.25 1.29
N ASP A 67 -33.41 -3.57 2.45
CA ASP A 67 -32.65 -3.90 3.66
C ASP A 67 -31.66 -5.05 3.41
N ASP A 68 -32.05 -6.03 2.58
CA ASP A 68 -31.23 -7.16 2.16
C ASP A 68 -30.02 -6.71 1.31
N ALA A 69 -30.19 -5.70 0.45
CA ALA A 69 -29.10 -5.15 -0.35
C ALA A 69 -28.09 -4.42 0.53
N ILE A 70 -28.56 -3.61 1.47
CA ILE A 70 -27.66 -2.89 2.41
C ILE A 70 -26.84 -3.90 3.24
N GLU A 71 -27.47 -4.94 3.75
CA GLU A 71 -26.76 -5.97 4.52
C GLU A 71 -25.79 -6.76 3.64
N HIS A 72 -26.18 -7.07 2.40
CA HIS A 72 -25.32 -7.74 1.42
C HIS A 72 -24.08 -6.92 1.10
N PHE A 73 -24.24 -5.62 0.76
CA PHE A 73 -23.12 -4.73 0.48
C PHE A 73 -22.23 -4.50 1.71
N ALA A 74 -22.82 -4.34 2.90
CA ALA A 74 -22.05 -4.22 4.12
C ALA A 74 -21.19 -5.47 4.39
N ARG A 75 -21.70 -6.65 4.09
CA ARG A 75 -20.95 -7.91 4.20
C ARG A 75 -19.83 -8.00 3.16
N LEU A 76 -20.09 -7.64 1.89
CA LEU A 76 -19.07 -7.62 0.84
C LEU A 76 -17.93 -6.67 1.19
N ILE A 77 -18.27 -5.43 1.58
CA ILE A 77 -17.29 -4.43 2.00
C ILE A 77 -16.48 -4.92 3.21
N ALA A 78 -17.14 -5.53 4.19
CA ALA A 78 -16.47 -6.05 5.37
C ALA A 78 -15.52 -7.23 5.05
N VAL A 79 -15.88 -8.06 4.08
CA VAL A 79 -15.03 -9.16 3.59
C VAL A 79 -13.85 -8.59 2.81
N ASP A 80 -14.08 -7.69 1.85
CA ASP A 80 -13.02 -7.09 1.03
C ASP A 80 -12.01 -6.32 1.90
N ILE A 81 -12.49 -5.50 2.85
CA ILE A 81 -11.62 -4.78 3.78
C ILE A 81 -10.81 -5.77 4.63
N LYS A 82 -11.46 -6.83 5.14
CA LYS A 82 -10.80 -7.83 5.96
C LYS A 82 -9.79 -8.66 5.17
N ASP A 83 -10.12 -9.02 3.92
CA ASP A 83 -9.24 -9.79 3.04
C ASP A 83 -8.10 -8.92 2.48
N SER A 84 -8.30 -7.59 2.39
CA SER A 84 -7.24 -6.66 2.03
C SER A 84 -6.26 -6.38 3.17
N GLU A 85 -6.62 -6.65 4.42
CA GLU A 85 -5.80 -6.33 5.58
C GLU A 85 -4.68 -7.36 5.79
N PHE A 86 -3.47 -6.85 6.08
CA PHE A 86 -2.32 -7.69 6.43
C PHE A 86 -2.61 -8.54 7.68
N GLN A 87 -2.56 -9.86 7.56
CA GLN A 87 -2.88 -10.81 8.61
C GLN A 87 -1.62 -11.52 9.13
N PRO A 88 -1.04 -11.10 10.26
CA PRO A 88 0.26 -11.60 10.73
C PRO A 88 0.25 -13.07 11.17
N LYS A 89 -0.92 -13.70 11.28
CA LYS A 89 -1.07 -15.12 11.63
C LYS A 89 -1.14 -16.04 10.41
N LEU A 90 -1.34 -15.47 9.22
CA LEU A 90 -1.31 -16.24 7.97
C LEU A 90 0.12 -16.31 7.42
N PRO A 91 0.39 -17.23 6.50
CA PRO A 91 1.67 -17.29 5.81
C PRO A 91 2.04 -15.94 5.19
N VAL A 92 3.29 -15.52 5.36
CA VAL A 92 3.82 -14.25 4.88
C VAL A 92 5.20 -14.47 4.29
N THR A 93 5.50 -13.77 3.20
CA THR A 93 6.86 -13.71 2.67
C THR A 93 7.61 -12.55 3.31
N GLN A 94 8.82 -12.78 3.77
CA GLN A 94 9.68 -11.75 4.35
C GLN A 94 10.61 -11.16 3.28
N MET A 95 10.72 -9.83 3.27
CA MET A 95 11.81 -9.10 2.61
C MET A 95 12.65 -8.39 3.66
N LEU A 96 13.97 -8.57 3.64
CA LEU A 96 14.89 -7.90 4.56
C LEU A 96 15.85 -7.02 3.75
N GLY A 97 15.94 -5.73 4.07
CA GLY A 97 16.82 -4.83 3.35
C GLY A 97 17.06 -3.50 4.05
N ARG A 98 17.92 -2.66 3.45
CA ARG A 98 18.15 -1.28 3.89
C ARG A 98 17.23 -0.28 3.21
N PHE A 99 16.87 -0.56 1.95
CA PHE A 99 15.97 0.23 1.10
C PHE A 99 16.33 1.74 1.04
N GLN A 100 17.59 2.02 0.74
CA GLN A 100 18.22 3.36 0.77
C GLN A 100 18.57 3.91 -0.62
N PRO A 101 17.63 4.40 -1.47
CA PRO A 101 16.18 4.40 -1.31
C PRO A 101 15.50 3.08 -1.74
N PHE A 102 14.19 2.99 -1.53
CA PHE A 102 13.36 2.01 -2.23
C PHE A 102 13.34 2.37 -3.73
N HIS A 103 13.38 1.37 -4.62
CA HIS A 103 13.45 1.58 -6.06
C HIS A 103 12.81 0.41 -6.83
N ASP A 104 12.70 0.51 -8.15
CA ASP A 104 12.00 -0.47 -9.01
C ASP A 104 12.50 -1.91 -8.85
N GLY A 105 13.80 -2.12 -8.61
CA GLY A 105 14.32 -3.46 -8.29
C GLY A 105 13.72 -4.04 -7.00
N HIS A 106 13.51 -3.21 -5.98
CA HIS A 106 12.82 -3.62 -4.76
C HIS A 106 11.32 -3.83 -4.99
N ARG A 107 10.70 -3.04 -5.86
CA ARG A 107 9.29 -3.21 -6.25
C ARG A 107 9.08 -4.53 -6.97
N GLU A 108 9.95 -4.89 -7.88
CA GLU A 108 9.88 -6.18 -8.57
C GLU A 108 10.08 -7.36 -7.61
N LEU A 109 11.04 -7.27 -6.71
CA LEU A 109 11.23 -8.26 -5.63
C LEU A 109 9.98 -8.37 -4.75
N PHE A 110 9.36 -7.25 -4.41
CA PHE A 110 8.10 -7.22 -3.64
C PHE A 110 6.98 -7.95 -4.38
N LYS A 111 6.79 -7.72 -5.68
CA LYS A 111 5.77 -8.39 -6.49
C LYS A 111 5.95 -9.91 -6.48
N ARG A 112 7.19 -10.39 -6.62
CA ARG A 112 7.49 -11.82 -6.54
C ARG A 112 7.26 -12.38 -5.14
N ALA A 113 7.64 -11.66 -4.11
CA ALA A 113 7.37 -12.04 -2.72
C ALA A 113 5.86 -12.10 -2.43
N LEU A 114 5.08 -11.13 -2.92
CA LEU A 114 3.64 -11.07 -2.78
C LEU A 114 2.95 -12.27 -3.46
N ALA A 115 3.42 -12.66 -4.64
CA ALA A 115 2.86 -13.79 -5.39
C ALA A 115 2.98 -15.14 -4.65
N LYS A 116 3.90 -15.28 -3.68
CA LYS A 116 4.11 -16.53 -2.93
C LYS A 116 3.02 -16.80 -1.90
N HIS A 117 2.64 -15.78 -1.11
CA HIS A 117 1.72 -15.97 0.02
C HIS A 117 0.64 -14.87 0.12
N GLY A 118 0.50 -14.00 -0.89
CA GLY A 118 -0.51 -12.94 -0.93
C GLY A 118 -0.26 -11.78 0.04
N GLN A 119 0.78 -11.83 0.87
CA GLN A 119 1.18 -10.76 1.76
C GLN A 119 2.68 -10.77 2.07
N VAL A 120 3.24 -9.59 2.39
CA VAL A 120 4.68 -9.41 2.57
C VAL A 120 4.99 -8.65 3.86
N ALA A 121 5.93 -9.16 4.66
CA ALA A 121 6.55 -8.45 5.77
C ALA A 121 7.85 -7.79 5.28
N ILE A 122 7.86 -6.47 5.15
CA ILE A 122 9.05 -5.72 4.73
C ILE A 122 9.81 -5.31 5.99
N MET A 123 10.94 -5.95 6.23
CA MET A 123 11.80 -5.68 7.38
C MET A 123 12.88 -4.70 6.97
N VAL A 124 12.78 -3.45 7.44
CA VAL A 124 13.71 -2.38 7.18
C VAL A 124 14.76 -2.37 8.28
N ARG A 125 16.03 -2.60 7.91
CA ARG A 125 17.15 -2.59 8.85
C ARG A 125 17.40 -1.17 9.34
N ASP A 126 17.34 -0.97 10.67
CA ASP A 126 17.70 0.30 11.30
C ASP A 126 19.22 0.45 11.29
N MET A 127 19.66 1.43 10.53
CA MET A 127 21.08 1.69 10.26
C MET A 127 21.47 3.07 10.78
N PRO A 128 22.70 3.24 11.27
CA PRO A 128 23.21 4.58 11.52
C PRO A 128 23.12 5.45 10.26
N VAL A 129 22.72 6.72 10.44
CA VAL A 129 22.72 7.68 9.35
C VAL A 129 24.13 7.97 8.89
N THR A 130 24.41 7.69 7.64
CA THR A 130 25.71 7.86 6.99
C THR A 130 25.51 8.31 5.54
N GLU A 131 26.58 8.58 4.84
CA GLU A 131 26.53 8.87 3.40
C GLU A 131 25.87 7.74 2.59
N ASP A 132 26.06 6.48 3.00
CA ASP A 132 25.45 5.32 2.36
C ASP A 132 24.05 5.00 2.85
N ASN A 133 23.64 5.53 3.99
CA ASN A 133 22.32 5.36 4.59
C ASN A 133 21.80 6.73 5.04
N PRO A 134 21.40 7.61 4.10
CA PRO A 134 21.07 9.01 4.43
C PRO A 134 19.71 9.19 5.12
N TRP A 135 18.82 8.21 5.06
CA TRP A 135 17.48 8.32 5.64
C TRP A 135 17.32 7.50 6.92
N GLN A 136 16.51 8.03 7.83
CA GLN A 136 16.07 7.32 9.03
C GLN A 136 15.09 6.20 8.66
N VAL A 137 15.03 5.15 9.47
CA VAL A 137 14.19 3.98 9.23
C VAL A 137 12.71 4.31 9.08
N ASP A 138 12.20 5.26 9.87
CA ASP A 138 10.79 5.69 9.80
C ASP A 138 10.47 6.40 8.48
N ASP A 139 11.41 7.17 7.93
CA ASP A 139 11.22 7.85 6.64
C ASP A 139 11.27 6.85 5.49
N ILE A 140 12.10 5.82 5.60
CA ILE A 140 12.14 4.72 4.64
C ILE A 140 10.81 3.96 4.66
N CYS A 141 10.28 3.61 5.83
CA CYS A 141 9.00 2.92 5.95
C CYS A 141 7.86 3.72 5.31
N LYS A 142 7.77 5.03 5.60
CA LYS A 142 6.79 5.93 4.98
C LYS A 142 6.94 5.98 3.46
N ASN A 143 8.17 6.08 2.96
CA ASN A 143 8.41 6.10 1.52
C ASN A 143 7.97 4.78 0.86
N ILE A 144 8.24 3.64 1.47
CA ILE A 144 7.78 2.34 0.99
C ILE A 144 6.24 2.27 0.96
N GLU A 145 5.56 2.78 1.99
CA GLU A 145 4.09 2.83 2.04
C GLU A 145 3.51 3.70 0.91
N ILE A 146 4.16 4.81 0.58
CA ILE A 146 3.78 5.65 -0.56
C ILE A 146 4.02 4.93 -1.89
N GLU A 147 5.21 4.37 -2.07
CA GLU A 147 5.62 3.68 -3.29
C GLU A 147 4.81 2.42 -3.60
N LEU A 148 4.31 1.74 -2.58
CA LEU A 148 3.50 0.53 -2.67
C LEU A 148 2.04 0.77 -2.31
N SER A 149 1.54 2.01 -2.42
CA SER A 149 0.17 2.37 -2.03
C SER A 149 -0.92 1.55 -2.77
N GLU A 150 -0.66 1.14 -4.00
CA GLU A 150 -1.53 0.24 -4.78
C GLU A 150 -1.70 -1.15 -4.15
N TYR A 151 -0.81 -1.54 -3.22
CA TYR A 151 -0.83 -2.80 -2.47
C TYR A 151 -1.19 -2.59 -0.99
N ALA A 152 -1.87 -1.51 -0.67
CA ALA A 152 -2.30 -1.24 0.71
C ALA A 152 -3.01 -2.45 1.32
N GLY A 153 -2.69 -2.77 2.58
CA GLY A 153 -3.19 -3.96 3.26
C GLY A 153 -2.50 -5.29 2.90
N LYS A 154 -1.75 -5.37 1.81
CA LYS A 154 -1.03 -6.60 1.43
C LYS A 154 0.39 -6.67 2.00
N PHE A 155 0.85 -5.65 2.65
CA PHE A 155 2.17 -5.63 3.29
C PHE A 155 2.17 -4.83 4.58
N ARG A 156 3.22 -5.02 5.35
CA ARG A 156 3.52 -4.20 6.53
C ARG A 156 5.02 -3.98 6.63
N CYS A 157 5.41 -2.73 6.88
CA CYS A 157 6.79 -2.36 7.18
C CYS A 157 7.09 -2.56 8.67
N TYR A 158 8.27 -3.10 8.96
CA TYR A 158 8.78 -3.29 10.31
C TYR A 158 10.18 -2.70 10.39
N SER A 159 10.42 -1.81 11.34
CA SER A 159 11.76 -1.46 11.75
C SER A 159 12.37 -2.63 12.52
N VAL A 160 13.52 -3.10 12.09
CA VAL A 160 14.26 -4.20 12.75
C VAL A 160 15.71 -3.80 12.99
N PRO A 161 16.37 -4.36 14.01
CA PRO A 161 17.79 -4.13 14.22
C PRO A 161 18.63 -4.39 12.97
N ASN A 162 19.88 -3.91 12.95
CA ASN A 162 20.82 -4.17 11.86
C ASN A 162 21.20 -5.65 11.76
N ILE A 163 20.24 -6.47 11.29
CA ILE A 163 20.38 -7.93 11.14
C ILE A 163 21.45 -8.21 10.10
N MET A 164 22.51 -8.91 10.51
CA MET A 164 23.64 -9.32 9.64
C MET A 164 23.67 -10.80 9.36
N ASN A 165 22.91 -11.60 10.12
CA ASN A 165 22.89 -13.04 9.99
C ASN A 165 21.53 -13.61 10.29
N ILE A 166 21.10 -14.63 9.55
CA ILE A 166 19.87 -15.38 9.78
C ILE A 166 20.31 -16.80 10.15
N THR A 167 20.15 -17.15 11.44
CA THR A 167 20.52 -18.46 11.95
C THR A 167 19.27 -19.25 12.35
N TYR A 168 19.17 -20.48 11.90
CA TYR A 168 18.07 -21.38 12.28
C TYR A 168 18.63 -22.77 12.64
N GLY A 169 17.96 -23.46 13.56
CA GLY A 169 18.40 -24.77 14.05
C GLY A 169 17.85 -25.92 13.20
N ARG A 170 16.56 -26.21 13.35
CA ARG A 170 15.88 -27.27 12.58
C ARG A 170 14.97 -26.61 11.55
N GLY A 171 14.69 -27.35 10.44
CA GLY A 171 13.68 -26.91 9.47
C GLY A 171 12.32 -26.72 10.14
N VAL A 172 11.79 -25.50 10.11
CA VAL A 172 10.57 -25.09 10.83
C VAL A 172 9.44 -24.71 9.87
N GLY A 173 9.48 -25.26 8.66
CA GLY A 173 8.41 -25.04 7.67
C GLY A 173 8.50 -23.73 6.89
N TYR A 174 9.62 -23.00 6.98
CA TYR A 174 9.91 -21.85 6.11
C TYR A 174 11.09 -22.13 5.18
N LYS A 175 11.14 -21.38 4.08
CA LYS A 175 12.23 -21.44 3.10
C LYS A 175 13.07 -20.17 3.15
N ILE A 176 14.35 -20.30 2.87
CA ILE A 176 15.24 -19.18 2.56
C ILE A 176 15.56 -19.31 1.07
N GLU A 177 15.12 -18.33 0.29
CA GLU A 177 15.24 -18.33 -1.17
C GLU A 177 15.90 -17.03 -1.63
N GLU A 178 16.77 -17.15 -2.64
CA GLU A 178 17.30 -16.01 -3.38
C GLU A 178 16.47 -15.81 -4.64
N GLU A 179 15.91 -14.61 -4.83
CA GLU A 179 15.20 -14.23 -6.05
C GLU A 179 16.18 -13.64 -7.05
N VAL A 180 16.43 -14.38 -8.12
CA VAL A 180 17.27 -13.88 -9.23
C VAL A 180 16.39 -13.03 -10.16
N LEU A 181 16.59 -11.73 -10.11
CA LEU A 181 15.93 -10.77 -11.00
C LEU A 181 16.61 -10.77 -12.38
N ASP A 182 15.92 -10.25 -13.39
CA ASP A 182 16.51 -10.09 -14.73
C ASP A 182 17.68 -9.07 -14.73
N GLU A 183 18.53 -9.14 -15.74
CA GLU A 183 19.76 -8.34 -15.82
C GLU A 183 19.47 -6.83 -15.75
N GLN A 184 18.42 -6.35 -16.39
CA GLN A 184 18.06 -4.92 -16.39
C GLN A 184 17.66 -4.45 -14.98
N THR A 185 16.90 -5.26 -14.25
CA THR A 185 16.50 -4.98 -12.87
C THR A 185 17.70 -5.07 -11.92
N GLN A 186 18.63 -5.99 -12.14
CA GLN A 186 19.85 -6.09 -11.33
C GLN A 186 20.79 -4.88 -11.50
N GLU A 187 20.76 -4.18 -12.63
CA GLU A 187 21.55 -2.97 -12.86
C GLU A 187 21.07 -1.76 -12.05
N ILE A 188 19.82 -1.81 -11.54
CA ILE A 188 19.26 -0.75 -10.68
C ILE A 188 20.00 -0.79 -9.33
N SER A 189 20.67 0.29 -9.00
CA SER A 189 21.51 0.38 -7.81
C SER A 189 21.18 1.59 -6.96
N ALA A 190 20.83 1.37 -5.70
CA ALA A 190 20.62 2.43 -4.72
C ALA A 190 21.82 3.39 -4.63
N THR A 191 23.05 2.89 -4.81
CA THR A 191 24.27 3.73 -4.84
C THR A 191 24.28 4.67 -6.04
N LYS A 192 23.90 4.18 -7.25
CA LYS A 192 23.81 5.02 -8.44
C LYS A 192 22.70 6.07 -8.27
N ILE A 193 21.56 5.69 -7.70
CA ILE A 193 20.43 6.59 -7.42
C ILE A 193 20.85 7.69 -6.46
N ARG A 194 21.43 7.37 -5.30
CA ARG A 194 21.94 8.38 -4.35
C ARG A 194 22.96 9.32 -4.97
N LYS A 195 23.87 8.79 -5.80
CA LYS A 195 24.86 9.62 -6.52
C LYS A 195 24.18 10.63 -7.46
N GLN A 196 23.12 10.22 -8.12
CA GLN A 196 22.35 11.12 -8.99
C GLN A 196 21.59 12.17 -8.16
N MET A 197 20.91 11.77 -7.09
CA MET A 197 20.18 12.67 -6.20
C MET A 197 21.08 13.78 -5.62
N ARG A 198 22.33 13.44 -5.25
CA ARG A 198 23.31 14.44 -4.79
C ARG A 198 23.70 15.42 -5.89
N LYS A 199 23.84 14.96 -7.13
CA LYS A 199 24.13 15.87 -8.26
C LYS A 199 22.97 16.82 -8.53
N ASP A 200 21.74 16.35 -8.34
CA ASP A 200 20.52 17.10 -8.60
C ASP A 200 20.12 17.99 -7.40
N GLY A 201 20.85 17.88 -6.27
CA GLY A 201 20.58 18.66 -5.05
C GLY A 201 19.31 18.21 -4.32
N THR A 202 18.86 16.96 -4.52
CA THR A 202 17.69 16.38 -3.85
C THR A 202 18.04 15.47 -2.67
N LEU A 203 19.35 15.28 -2.43
CA LEU A 203 19.92 14.57 -1.28
C LEU A 203 21.11 15.34 -0.73
#